data_1d3027e2b754f85236717b4bae152881
#
_entry.id   1d3027e2b754f85236717b4bae152881
#
_cell.length_a   1.000
_cell.length_b   1.000
_cell.length_c   1.000
_cell.angle_alpha   90.00
_cell.angle_beta   90.00
_cell.angle_gamma   90.00
#
_symmetry.space_group_name_H-M   'P 1'
#
loop_
_entity.id
_entity.type
_entity.pdbx_description
1 polymer ?
#
loop_
_entity_poly.entity_id
_entity_poly.type
_entity_poly.pdbx_seq_one_letter_code
_entity_poly.pdbx_strand_id
1 'polypeptide(L)'
;MSANPKSIPDLEQLLELNALYIRSVQQSDVAAFRQFLAPQFMCSNGDGSYLDLEQFLRASAAPVKISGLEAKDVDVRILGDTAVIHGRTSYAKPDGTRSGGRYTDVYQRCNGRWLCVAAHVTRG
;
A
#
# COMPACT_ATOMS: atom_id res chain seq x y z
N MET A 1 -7.76 31.77 -9.14
CA MET A 1 -8.34 30.47 -8.95
C MET A 1 -7.94 29.90 -7.59
N SER A 2 -8.88 29.45 -6.90
CA SER A 2 -8.64 28.78 -5.64
C SER A 2 -7.85 27.48 -5.87
N ALA A 3 -7.65 26.75 -4.80
CA ALA A 3 -7.00 25.46 -4.83
C ALA A 3 -7.56 24.60 -5.95
N ASN A 4 -6.71 23.77 -6.52
CA ASN A 4 -7.10 22.86 -7.57
C ASN A 4 -8.18 21.91 -7.06
N PRO A 5 -9.42 21.98 -7.56
CA PRO A 5 -10.50 21.15 -7.05
C PRO A 5 -10.29 19.65 -7.28
N LYS A 6 -9.33 19.27 -8.14
CA LYS A 6 -9.01 17.86 -8.35
C LYS A 6 -8.07 17.30 -7.29
N SER A 7 -7.28 18.13 -6.61
CA SER A 7 -6.31 17.63 -5.64
C SER A 7 -6.98 17.07 -4.38
N ILE A 8 -8.13 17.62 -3.96
CA ILE A 8 -8.85 17.11 -2.78
C ILE A 8 -9.44 15.72 -3.04
N PRO A 9 -10.18 15.50 -4.16
CA PRO A 9 -10.63 14.15 -4.47
C PRO A 9 -9.49 13.15 -4.68
N ASP A 10 -8.38 13.58 -5.28
CA ASP A 10 -7.21 12.71 -5.45
C ASP A 10 -6.64 12.30 -4.10
N LEU A 11 -6.48 13.24 -3.18
CA LEU A 11 -5.98 12.94 -1.84
C LEU A 11 -6.90 11.95 -1.12
N GLU A 12 -8.20 12.17 -1.17
CA GLU A 12 -9.16 11.27 -0.55
C GLU A 12 -9.08 9.86 -1.13
N GLN A 13 -9.01 9.75 -2.46
CA GLN A 13 -8.89 8.46 -3.13
C GLN A 13 -7.61 7.73 -2.70
N LEU A 14 -6.50 8.45 -2.65
CA LEU A 14 -5.21 7.86 -2.27
C LEU A 14 -5.21 7.41 -0.81
N LEU A 15 -5.82 8.17 0.09
CA LEU A 15 -5.96 7.77 1.48
C LEU A 15 -6.86 6.53 1.61
N GLU A 16 -7.93 6.45 0.85
CA GLU A 16 -8.79 5.27 0.81
C GLU A 16 -8.04 4.05 0.27
N LEU A 17 -7.24 4.24 -0.78
CA LEU A 17 -6.42 3.16 -1.35
C LEU A 17 -5.36 2.69 -0.35
N ASN A 18 -4.76 3.62 0.39
CA ASN A 18 -3.82 3.26 1.44
C ASN A 18 -4.49 2.39 2.51
N ALA A 19 -5.67 2.79 2.97
CA ALA A 19 -6.43 2.01 3.95
C ALA A 19 -6.81 0.65 3.40
N LEU A 20 -7.22 0.58 2.14
CA LEU A 20 -7.57 -0.66 1.48
C LEU A 20 -6.37 -1.59 1.36
N TYR A 21 -5.19 -1.04 1.04
CA TYR A 21 -3.96 -1.82 0.95
C TYR A 21 -3.68 -2.50 2.30
N ILE A 22 -3.68 -1.72 3.38
CA ILE A 22 -3.41 -2.22 4.72
C ILE A 22 -4.42 -3.32 5.12
N ARG A 23 -5.70 -3.08 4.89
CA ARG A 23 -6.75 -4.06 5.19
C ARG A 23 -6.58 -5.32 4.36
N SER A 24 -6.21 -5.18 3.09
CA SER A 24 -6.02 -6.32 2.19
C SER A 24 -4.85 -7.19 2.61
N VAL A 25 -3.78 -6.59 3.15
CA VAL A 25 -2.66 -7.33 3.74
C VAL A 25 -3.16 -8.15 4.94
N GLN A 26 -3.87 -7.50 5.86
CA GLN A 26 -4.34 -8.18 7.08
C GLN A 26 -5.31 -9.32 6.76
N GLN A 27 -6.16 -9.15 5.76
CA GLN A 27 -7.22 -10.11 5.42
C GLN A 27 -6.83 -11.06 4.30
N SER A 28 -5.62 -10.93 3.75
CA SER A 28 -5.17 -11.72 2.59
C SER A 28 -6.15 -11.61 1.42
N ASP A 29 -6.64 -10.40 1.16
CA ASP A 29 -7.70 -10.15 0.19
C ASP A 29 -7.11 -9.91 -1.21
N VAL A 30 -6.82 -11.02 -1.90
CA VAL A 30 -6.24 -10.98 -3.24
C VAL A 30 -7.16 -10.29 -4.24
N ALA A 31 -8.46 -10.50 -4.13
CA ALA A 31 -9.43 -9.87 -5.04
C ALA A 31 -9.38 -8.34 -4.93
N ALA A 32 -9.25 -7.81 -3.71
CA ALA A 32 -9.10 -6.37 -3.52
C ALA A 32 -7.80 -5.86 -4.15
N PHE A 33 -6.68 -6.56 -3.92
CA PHE A 33 -5.41 -6.17 -4.52
C PHE A 33 -5.49 -6.07 -6.05
N ARG A 34 -6.18 -7.00 -6.70
CA ARG A 34 -6.32 -6.99 -8.16
C ARG A 34 -7.04 -5.74 -8.67
N GLN A 35 -7.80 -5.07 -7.84
CA GLN A 35 -8.55 -3.88 -8.27
C GLN A 35 -7.67 -2.63 -8.35
N PHE A 36 -6.60 -2.55 -7.55
CA PHE A 36 -5.81 -1.32 -7.49
C PHE A 36 -4.31 -1.51 -7.73
N LEU A 37 -3.82 -2.73 -7.89
CA LEU A 37 -2.44 -2.95 -8.28
C LEU A 37 -2.33 -2.95 -9.81
N ALA A 38 -1.35 -2.22 -10.33
CA ALA A 38 -1.13 -2.14 -11.77
C ALA A 38 -0.53 -3.44 -12.32
N PRO A 39 -0.70 -3.74 -13.61
CA PRO A 39 -0.08 -4.94 -14.19
C PRO A 39 1.45 -4.96 -14.03
N GLN A 40 2.11 -3.80 -14.00
CA GLN A 40 3.56 -3.71 -13.86
C GLN A 40 4.02 -3.56 -12.40
N PHE A 41 3.12 -3.80 -11.45
CA PHE A 41 3.42 -3.64 -10.02
C PHE A 41 4.64 -4.47 -9.61
N MET A 42 5.50 -3.86 -8.79
CA MET A 42 6.64 -4.53 -8.17
C MET A 42 6.67 -4.20 -6.69
N CYS A 43 7.02 -5.18 -5.88
CA CYS A 43 7.13 -5.01 -4.44
C CYS A 43 8.48 -5.50 -3.95
N SER A 44 9.21 -4.64 -3.23
CA SER A 44 10.43 -5.03 -2.54
C SER A 44 10.16 -5.11 -1.05
N ASN A 45 10.62 -6.16 -0.41
CA ASN A 45 10.36 -6.46 0.99
C ASN A 45 11.61 -6.37 1.83
N GLY A 46 11.41 -6.25 3.15
CA GLY A 46 12.51 -6.12 4.10
C GLY A 46 13.43 -7.34 4.17
N ASP A 47 12.98 -8.49 3.70
CA ASP A 47 13.80 -9.71 3.64
C ASP A 47 14.67 -9.77 2.36
N GLY A 48 14.59 -8.74 1.52
CA GLY A 48 15.33 -8.69 0.27
C GLY A 48 14.59 -9.27 -0.93
N SER A 49 13.39 -9.83 -0.74
CA SER A 49 12.63 -10.36 -1.86
C SER A 49 12.09 -9.23 -2.75
N TYR A 50 11.96 -9.54 -4.04
CA TYR A 50 11.48 -8.59 -5.03
C TYR A 50 10.48 -9.32 -5.91
N LEU A 51 9.20 -8.95 -5.80
CA LEU A 51 8.08 -9.72 -6.34
C LEU A 51 7.35 -8.91 -7.41
N ASP A 52 7.01 -9.56 -8.51
CA ASP A 52 6.09 -8.99 -9.49
C ASP A 52 4.64 -9.17 -9.00
N LEU A 53 3.67 -8.70 -9.80
CA LEU A 53 2.27 -8.73 -9.41
C LEU A 53 1.80 -10.14 -9.06
N GLU A 54 2.05 -11.13 -9.93
CA GLU A 54 1.55 -12.48 -9.71
C GLU A 54 2.23 -13.15 -8.51
N GLN A 55 3.53 -12.92 -8.34
CA GLN A 55 4.26 -13.42 -7.18
C GLN A 55 3.72 -12.77 -5.89
N PHE A 56 3.47 -11.47 -5.92
CA PHE A 56 2.92 -10.76 -4.76
C PHE A 56 1.53 -11.29 -4.40
N LEU A 57 0.67 -11.50 -5.40
CA LEU A 57 -0.68 -12.00 -5.16
C LEU A 57 -0.65 -13.41 -4.57
N ARG A 58 0.22 -14.28 -5.06
CA ARG A 58 0.37 -15.61 -4.49
C ARG A 58 0.85 -15.57 -3.05
N ALA A 59 1.83 -14.72 -2.77
CA ALA A 59 2.33 -14.57 -1.41
C ALA A 59 1.25 -13.99 -0.48
N SER A 60 0.44 -13.06 -0.98
CA SER A 60 -0.60 -12.39 -0.20
C SER A 60 -1.82 -13.29 0.06
N ALA A 61 -1.98 -14.38 -0.69
CA ALA A 61 -3.10 -15.31 -0.50
C ALA A 61 -2.96 -16.11 0.79
N ALA A 62 -1.74 -16.28 1.30
CA ALA A 62 -1.51 -17.01 2.54
C ALA A 62 -1.98 -16.18 3.74
N PRO A 63 -2.68 -16.77 4.72
CA PRO A 63 -3.08 -16.03 5.91
C PRO A 63 -1.88 -15.45 6.65
N VAL A 64 -2.00 -14.21 7.09
CA VAL A 64 -0.95 -13.57 7.89
C VAL A 64 -1.09 -14.00 9.34
N LYS A 65 0.05 -14.03 10.05
CA LYS A 65 0.08 -14.41 11.46
C LYS A 65 0.04 -13.21 12.39
N ILE A 66 0.08 -12.01 11.83
CA ILE A 66 0.03 -10.78 12.60
C ILE A 66 -1.42 -10.32 12.76
N SER A 67 -1.67 -9.47 13.75
CA SER A 67 -3.00 -8.92 13.99
C SER A 67 -2.91 -7.43 14.27
N GLY A 68 -4.04 -6.73 14.11
CA GLY A 68 -4.13 -5.31 14.41
C GLY A 68 -3.23 -4.46 13.54
N LEU A 69 -3.05 -4.84 12.28
CA LEU A 69 -2.20 -4.07 11.36
C LEU A 69 -2.79 -2.69 11.15
N GLU A 70 -2.00 -1.66 11.43
CA GLU A 70 -2.40 -0.27 11.28
C GLU A 70 -1.34 0.52 10.54
N ALA A 71 -1.78 1.51 9.77
CA ALA A 71 -0.90 2.50 9.17
C ALA A 71 -0.85 3.73 10.07
N LYS A 72 0.34 4.28 10.24
CA LYS A 72 0.58 5.48 11.06
C LYS A 72 1.45 6.46 10.29
N ASP A 73 1.32 7.74 10.62
CA ASP A 73 2.14 8.80 10.03
C ASP A 73 2.10 8.78 8.50
N VAL A 74 0.89 8.63 7.97
CA VAL A 74 0.70 8.52 6.51
C VAL A 74 0.90 9.90 5.89
N ASP A 75 1.81 9.97 4.91
CA ASP A 75 2.15 11.18 4.19
C ASP A 75 1.96 10.93 2.69
N VAL A 76 1.05 11.68 2.07
CA VAL A 76 0.71 11.54 0.65
C VAL A 76 1.22 12.75 -0.10
N ARG A 77 2.05 12.52 -1.12
CA ARG A 77 2.52 13.56 -2.02
C ARG A 77 1.99 13.30 -3.42
N ILE A 78 1.30 14.27 -3.99
CA ILE A 78 0.73 14.18 -5.33
C ILE A 78 1.59 15.01 -6.27
N LEU A 79 2.16 14.35 -7.26
CA LEU A 79 3.11 14.94 -8.20
C LEU A 79 2.58 14.76 -9.62
N GLY A 80 1.53 15.52 -9.96
CA GLY A 80 0.85 15.37 -11.25
C GLY A 80 0.07 14.06 -11.29
N ASP A 81 0.39 13.19 -12.23
CA ASP A 81 -0.25 11.88 -12.38
C ASP A 81 0.44 10.77 -11.58
N THR A 82 1.38 11.15 -10.73
CA THR A 82 2.08 10.23 -9.84
C THR A 82 1.86 10.68 -8.40
N ALA A 83 1.73 9.71 -7.50
CA ALA A 83 1.65 10.01 -6.07
C ALA A 83 2.55 9.04 -5.30
N VAL A 84 3.13 9.54 -4.22
CA VAL A 84 3.98 8.75 -3.34
C VAL A 84 3.38 8.78 -1.94
N ILE A 85 3.16 7.61 -1.36
CA ILE A 85 2.65 7.49 -0.01
C ILE A 85 3.73 6.88 0.87
N HIS A 86 4.10 7.60 1.91
CA HIS A 86 4.99 7.10 2.96
C HIS A 86 4.17 6.85 4.22
N GLY A 87 4.51 5.80 4.94
CA GLY A 87 3.85 5.54 6.20
C GLY A 87 4.64 4.57 7.05
N ARG A 88 4.13 4.32 8.24
CA ARG A 88 4.64 3.30 9.14
C ARG A 88 3.55 2.30 9.41
N THR A 89 3.93 1.05 9.62
CA THR A 89 2.99 0.02 10.07
C THR A 89 3.24 -0.32 11.53
N SER A 90 2.20 -0.75 12.20
CA SER A 90 2.26 -1.27 13.56
C SER A 90 1.34 -2.47 13.63
N TYR A 91 1.79 -3.54 14.28
CA TYR A 91 1.00 -4.77 14.40
C TYR A 91 1.46 -5.58 15.61
N ALA A 92 0.63 -6.54 16.01
CA ALA A 92 0.98 -7.50 17.05
C ALA A 92 1.43 -8.81 16.40
N LYS A 93 2.49 -9.39 16.92
CA LYS A 93 2.95 -10.73 16.52
C LYS A 93 2.19 -11.80 17.31
N PRO A 94 2.29 -13.09 16.89
CA PRO A 94 1.59 -14.18 17.60
C PRO A 94 1.96 -14.29 19.08
N ASP A 95 3.17 -13.89 19.47
CA ASP A 95 3.60 -13.91 20.87
C ASP A 95 3.12 -12.69 21.66
N GLY A 96 2.35 -11.81 21.05
CA GLY A 96 1.79 -10.62 21.70
C GLY A 96 2.69 -9.41 21.67
N THR A 97 3.93 -9.51 21.21
CA THR A 97 4.81 -8.35 21.10
C THR A 97 4.44 -7.49 19.91
N ARG A 98 4.74 -6.19 20.00
CA ARG A 98 4.47 -5.24 18.91
C ARG A 98 5.67 -5.16 17.99
N SER A 99 5.41 -4.96 16.72
CA SER A 99 6.42 -4.72 15.72
C SER A 99 5.86 -3.78 14.65
N GLY A 100 6.65 -3.48 13.65
CA GLY A 100 6.23 -2.63 12.55
C GLY A 100 7.37 -2.40 11.58
N GLY A 101 7.16 -1.44 10.69
CA GLY A 101 8.16 -1.07 9.71
C GLY A 101 7.74 0.20 9.02
N ARG A 102 8.44 0.50 7.93
CA ARG A 102 8.10 1.63 7.08
C ARG A 102 7.73 1.13 5.70
N TYR A 103 6.89 1.88 5.00
CA TYR A 103 6.57 1.57 3.62
C TYR A 103 6.55 2.82 2.77
N THR A 104 6.82 2.60 1.49
CA THR A 104 6.70 3.62 0.46
C THR A 104 5.98 2.99 -0.72
N ASP A 105 4.84 3.56 -1.09
CA ASP A 105 4.05 3.10 -2.22
C ASP A 105 3.99 4.19 -3.27
N VAL A 106 4.10 3.79 -4.53
CA VAL A 106 4.00 4.71 -5.66
C VAL A 106 2.74 4.37 -6.44
N TYR A 107 1.91 5.37 -6.65
CA TYR A 107 0.68 5.27 -7.44
C TYR A 107 0.82 6.11 -8.70
N GLN A 108 0.20 5.65 -9.77
CA GLN A 108 0.15 6.37 -11.02
C GLN A 108 -1.29 6.44 -11.50
N ARG A 109 -1.71 7.61 -11.96
CA ARG A 109 -3.06 7.77 -12.48
C ARG A 109 -3.09 7.34 -13.95
N CYS A 110 -3.93 6.35 -14.23
CA CYS A 110 -4.13 5.79 -15.56
C CYS A 110 -5.61 5.84 -15.88
N ASN A 111 -6.00 6.56 -16.93
CA ASN A 111 -7.40 6.67 -17.35
C ASN A 111 -8.31 7.11 -16.20
N GLY A 112 -7.87 8.09 -15.42
CA GLY A 112 -8.65 8.64 -14.31
C GLY A 112 -8.64 7.80 -13.05
N ARG A 113 -7.91 6.70 -13.01
CA ARG A 113 -7.80 5.82 -11.84
C ARG A 113 -6.38 5.77 -11.30
N TRP A 114 -6.26 5.81 -9.99
CA TRP A 114 -4.97 5.61 -9.33
C TRP A 114 -4.71 4.12 -9.18
N LEU A 115 -3.57 3.67 -9.69
CA LEU A 115 -3.12 2.27 -9.55
C LEU A 115 -1.75 2.26 -8.91
N CYS A 116 -1.53 1.33 -7.99
CA CYS A 116 -0.23 1.17 -7.34
C CYS A 116 0.73 0.47 -8.29
N VAL A 117 1.87 1.11 -8.57
CA VAL A 117 2.87 0.57 -9.49
C VAL A 117 4.09 0.04 -8.77
N ALA A 118 4.31 0.45 -7.53
CA ALA A 118 5.47 -0.02 -6.75
C ALA A 118 5.19 0.10 -5.27
N ALA A 119 5.73 -0.82 -4.51
CA ALA A 119 5.71 -0.77 -3.06
C ALA A 119 7.06 -1.21 -2.52
N HIS A 120 7.50 -0.58 -1.46
CA HIS A 120 8.70 -0.95 -0.74
C HIS A 120 8.39 -1.01 0.75
N VAL A 121 8.78 -2.09 1.39
CA VAL A 121 8.51 -2.31 2.81
C VAL A 121 9.82 -2.62 3.51
N THR A 122 10.07 -1.95 4.61
CA THR A 122 11.19 -2.27 5.50
C THR A 122 10.66 -2.75 6.84
N ARG A 123 11.49 -3.48 7.56
CA ARG A 123 11.18 -3.85 8.94
C ARG A 123 11.94 -2.91 9.86
N GLY A 124 11.30 -2.58 10.93
CA GLY A 124 11.97 -1.63 11.78
C GLY A 124 11.57 -1.59 13.15
#